data_961fdfb51b24be6858dcb780f2e21f2c
#
_entry.id   961fdfb51b24be6858dcb780f2e21f2c
#
_cell.length_a   1.000
_cell.length_b   1.000
_cell.length_c   1.000
_cell.angle_alpha   90.00
_cell.angle_beta   90.00
_cell.angle_gamma   90.00
#
_symmetry.space_group_name_H-M   'P 1'
#
loop_
_entity.id
_entity.type
_entity.pdbx_description
1 polymer ?
#
loop_
_entity_poly.entity_id
_entity_poly.type
_entity_poly.pdbx_seq_one_letter_code
_entity_poly.pdbx_strand_id
1 'polypeptide(L)'
;MSERWALAPVEGGGALLVPLGPEGLPAGEVRREGDLVGAVRSRPEVGRWVWRSTAEIYPRLLAAGVRVERCYDVEDAELLLLGHEGRLGEPRSAAAAWARLRQAPVPPDPPPRAAEPGSQSSLFEPEPVSVPFEGLLAVYADQQRRHEGTEHPGRMRLLTAAESAGMLVAAEMNRVGLPWRADVHREVLHELLGERYAGGGEPRRLAELADEVSTAFGRRVRPDLPTDVVKAFAQAGIKVRSTRRWELEEIDHPAVRPLIAYKKLYRIWTAHGWGWLQDWVREGRFRPEYLPGGTVSGRWTTNGGGALQIPKVIRRAVVADDGWRLVVADADQMEPRVLAAISRDPGLMEVAGHDGDLYTRLSDRAFSGDRDHAKIALLGAIYGQTSGDGLKNLAALRRRFPLAVAYVDDAARAGEEGRLVRTWLGRTSPRAAGGGDDDEAGIPQEAPGEGPAVEGRGEFAPGYASTDARARGRFTRNFVVQGSAADWALLMLAALRRATADMRAELVFFQHDEVIVHCPADEADEVVRAIRSAGELAGRIAFGETPVRFPFTTAVVERYSDAK
;
A
#
# COMPACT_ATOMS: atom_id res chain seq x y z
N MET A 1 -29.13 -13.47 -8.03
CA MET A 1 -28.06 -13.23 -7.05
C MET A 1 -27.21 -14.48 -7.00
N SER A 2 -25.87 -14.39 -7.12
CA SER A 2 -24.99 -15.54 -7.00
C SER A 2 -25.08 -16.13 -5.60
N GLU A 3 -25.01 -17.48 -5.51
CA GLU A 3 -25.05 -18.19 -4.22
C GLU A 3 -23.90 -17.77 -3.31
N ARG A 4 -24.18 -17.67 -2.01
CA ARG A 4 -23.20 -17.43 -0.97
C ARG A 4 -23.12 -18.64 -0.07
N TRP A 5 -21.91 -19.07 0.27
CA TRP A 5 -21.66 -20.19 1.17
C TRP A 5 -20.64 -19.82 2.22
N ALA A 6 -20.91 -20.17 3.47
CA ALA A 6 -19.90 -20.13 4.51
C ALA A 6 -19.05 -21.41 4.47
N LEU A 7 -17.77 -21.25 4.78
CA LEU A 7 -16.80 -22.33 4.78
C LEU A 7 -15.83 -22.17 5.95
N ALA A 8 -15.61 -23.25 6.71
CA ALA A 8 -14.55 -23.33 7.71
C ALA A 8 -13.77 -24.64 7.56
N PRO A 9 -12.43 -24.59 7.57
CA PRO A 9 -11.61 -25.79 7.63
C PRO A 9 -11.82 -26.52 8.95
N VAL A 10 -11.71 -27.86 8.91
CA VAL A 10 -11.68 -28.70 10.11
C VAL A 10 -10.40 -29.52 10.15
N GLU A 11 -10.07 -30.03 11.35
CA GLU A 11 -8.94 -30.92 11.54
C GLU A 11 -9.03 -32.13 10.59
N GLY A 12 -7.87 -32.56 10.09
CA GLY A 12 -7.80 -33.65 9.12
C GLY A 12 -8.00 -33.23 7.66
N GLY A 13 -8.05 -31.90 7.36
CA GLY A 13 -8.08 -31.36 5.98
C GLY A 13 -9.47 -31.20 5.38
N GLY A 14 -10.52 -31.54 6.12
CA GLY A 14 -11.91 -31.38 5.69
C GLY A 14 -12.44 -29.95 5.85
N ALA A 15 -13.75 -29.78 5.58
CA ALA A 15 -14.46 -28.52 5.72
C ALA A 15 -15.89 -28.68 6.22
N LEU A 16 -16.39 -27.65 6.93
CA LEU A 16 -17.81 -27.41 7.18
C LEU A 16 -18.30 -26.33 6.23
N LEU A 17 -19.49 -26.53 5.66
CA LEU A 17 -20.09 -25.62 4.69
C LEU A 17 -21.60 -25.50 4.93
N VAL A 18 -22.12 -24.30 4.64
CA VAL A 18 -23.57 -24.05 4.65
C VAL A 18 -23.92 -22.95 3.64
N PRO A 19 -25.01 -23.09 2.85
CA PRO A 19 -25.51 -21.97 2.04
C PRO A 19 -26.06 -20.86 2.95
N LEU A 20 -25.92 -19.61 2.49
CA LEU A 20 -26.33 -18.42 3.22
C LEU A 20 -27.44 -17.69 2.49
N GLY A 21 -28.47 -17.29 3.23
CA GLY A 21 -29.55 -16.43 2.76
C GLY A 21 -29.13 -14.95 2.61
N PRO A 22 -30.07 -14.10 2.16
CA PRO A 22 -29.83 -12.67 1.94
C PRO A 22 -29.33 -11.94 3.19
N GLU A 23 -29.82 -12.30 4.35
CA GLU A 23 -29.47 -11.69 5.65
C GLU A 23 -28.17 -12.24 6.27
N GLY A 24 -27.51 -13.16 5.56
CA GLY A 24 -26.28 -13.78 6.06
C GLY A 24 -26.51 -14.94 7.04
N LEU A 25 -27.75 -15.37 7.20
CA LEU A 25 -28.12 -16.51 8.02
C LEU A 25 -28.06 -17.81 7.23
N PRO A 26 -27.82 -18.97 7.89
CA PRO A 26 -27.85 -20.29 7.23
C PRO A 26 -29.20 -20.53 6.52
N ALA A 27 -29.13 -20.97 5.25
CA ALA A 27 -30.28 -21.28 4.41
C ALA A 27 -30.43 -22.77 4.12
N GLY A 28 -29.78 -23.62 4.91
CA GLY A 28 -29.80 -25.09 4.78
C GLY A 28 -29.04 -25.76 5.90
N GLU A 29 -28.86 -27.08 5.77
CA GLU A 29 -28.11 -27.88 6.74
C GLU A 29 -26.60 -27.68 6.56
N VAL A 30 -25.87 -27.72 7.69
CA VAL A 30 -24.41 -27.73 7.69
C VAL A 30 -23.92 -29.07 7.13
N ARG A 31 -23.11 -28.99 6.09
CA ARG A 31 -22.48 -30.15 5.45
C ARG A 31 -21.04 -30.29 5.93
N ARG A 32 -20.62 -31.53 6.17
CA ARG A 32 -19.23 -31.86 6.45
C ARG A 32 -18.65 -32.58 5.26
N GLU A 33 -17.56 -32.09 4.75
CA GLU A 33 -16.79 -32.69 3.63
C GLU A 33 -15.42 -33.12 4.14
N GLY A 34 -14.92 -34.25 3.63
CA GLY A 34 -13.62 -34.78 4.03
C GLY A 34 -12.42 -34.06 3.43
N ASP A 35 -12.62 -33.25 2.39
CA ASP A 35 -11.59 -32.50 1.69
C ASP A 35 -12.06 -31.07 1.38
N LEU A 36 -11.33 -30.10 1.91
CA LEU A 36 -11.59 -28.67 1.70
C LEU A 36 -11.54 -28.27 0.22
N VAL A 37 -10.53 -28.75 -0.49
CA VAL A 37 -10.30 -28.40 -1.90
C VAL A 37 -11.40 -29.00 -2.78
N GLY A 38 -11.70 -30.29 -2.57
CA GLY A 38 -12.78 -30.98 -3.26
C GLY A 38 -14.14 -30.33 -3.01
N ALA A 39 -14.39 -29.89 -1.77
CA ALA A 39 -15.62 -29.20 -1.39
C ALA A 39 -15.84 -27.90 -2.17
N VAL A 40 -14.80 -27.10 -2.38
CA VAL A 40 -14.86 -25.85 -3.17
C VAL A 40 -14.94 -26.16 -4.66
N ARG A 41 -14.11 -27.08 -5.16
CA ARG A 41 -14.05 -27.44 -6.59
C ARG A 41 -15.36 -28.00 -7.11
N SER A 42 -16.09 -28.74 -6.29
CA SER A 42 -17.38 -29.34 -6.66
C SER A 42 -18.56 -28.36 -6.69
N ARG A 43 -18.34 -27.08 -6.35
CA ARG A 43 -19.38 -26.03 -6.27
C ARG A 43 -19.00 -24.79 -7.08
N PRO A 44 -18.83 -24.88 -8.40
CA PRO A 44 -18.46 -23.76 -9.26
C PRO A 44 -19.53 -22.67 -9.33
N GLU A 45 -20.79 -23.00 -8.98
CA GLU A 45 -21.92 -22.07 -8.92
C GLU A 45 -21.85 -21.08 -7.77
N VAL A 46 -21.01 -21.34 -6.76
CA VAL A 46 -20.86 -20.46 -5.60
C VAL A 46 -20.12 -19.18 -6.00
N GLY A 47 -20.86 -18.11 -6.11
CA GLY A 47 -20.30 -16.83 -6.52
C GLY A 47 -19.60 -16.05 -5.40
N ARG A 48 -19.79 -16.45 -4.11
CA ARG A 48 -19.07 -15.84 -2.98
C ARG A 48 -18.90 -16.81 -1.81
N TRP A 49 -17.67 -17.01 -1.42
CA TRP A 49 -17.30 -17.75 -0.21
C TRP A 49 -17.17 -16.79 0.98
N VAL A 50 -17.73 -17.18 2.14
CA VAL A 50 -17.58 -16.49 3.42
C VAL A 50 -16.71 -17.37 4.31
N TRP A 51 -15.59 -16.84 4.77
CA TRP A 51 -14.63 -17.55 5.60
C TRP A 51 -13.94 -16.64 6.60
N ARG A 52 -13.24 -17.24 7.56
CA ARG A 52 -12.55 -16.53 8.61
C ARG A 52 -11.48 -15.59 8.05
N SER A 53 -10.53 -16.15 7.31
CA SER A 53 -9.39 -15.43 6.77
C SER A 53 -8.96 -15.98 5.41
N THR A 54 -8.82 -15.11 4.43
CA THR A 54 -8.34 -15.44 3.09
C THR A 54 -6.89 -15.90 3.12
N ALA A 55 -6.05 -15.30 3.95
CA ALA A 55 -4.65 -15.66 4.12
C ALA A 55 -4.46 -17.10 4.63
N GLU A 56 -5.43 -17.64 5.35
CA GLU A 56 -5.39 -19.03 5.83
C GLU A 56 -5.88 -20.05 4.80
N ILE A 57 -6.97 -19.73 4.12
CA ILE A 57 -7.72 -20.70 3.31
C ILE A 57 -7.29 -20.68 1.85
N TYR A 58 -7.18 -19.50 1.27
CA TYR A 58 -7.01 -19.38 -0.17
C TYR A 58 -5.66 -19.90 -0.71
N PRO A 59 -4.52 -19.77 -0.01
CA PRO A 59 -3.28 -20.40 -0.47
C PRO A 59 -3.37 -21.92 -0.65
N ARG A 60 -4.19 -22.62 0.16
CA ARG A 60 -4.44 -24.07 0.03
C ARG A 60 -5.22 -24.38 -1.25
N LEU A 61 -6.23 -23.56 -1.57
CA LEU A 61 -7.01 -23.69 -2.81
C LEU A 61 -6.13 -23.43 -4.03
N LEU A 62 -5.34 -22.35 -3.99
CA LEU A 62 -4.40 -21.99 -5.06
C LEU A 62 -3.34 -23.08 -5.29
N ALA A 63 -2.83 -23.71 -4.21
CA ALA A 63 -1.87 -24.80 -4.32
C ALA A 63 -2.43 -26.00 -5.12
N ALA A 64 -3.75 -26.21 -5.04
CA ALA A 64 -4.48 -27.24 -5.78
C ALA A 64 -5.06 -26.75 -7.12
N GLY A 65 -4.71 -25.54 -7.58
CA GLY A 65 -5.20 -24.97 -8.83
C GLY A 65 -6.67 -24.52 -8.80
N VAL A 66 -7.22 -24.27 -7.60
CA VAL A 66 -8.61 -23.80 -7.44
C VAL A 66 -8.59 -22.28 -7.19
N ARG A 67 -9.21 -21.52 -8.10
CA ARG A 67 -9.49 -20.08 -7.93
C ARG A 67 -10.97 -19.88 -7.58
N VAL A 68 -11.27 -18.92 -6.72
CA VAL A 68 -12.63 -18.52 -6.38
C VAL A 68 -12.93 -17.14 -6.97
N GLU A 69 -14.17 -16.91 -7.39
CA GLU A 69 -14.54 -15.62 -7.99
C GLU A 69 -14.48 -14.50 -6.95
N ARG A 70 -15.15 -14.68 -5.82
CA ARG A 70 -15.25 -13.68 -4.75
C ARG A 70 -15.24 -14.34 -3.38
N CYS A 71 -14.75 -13.60 -2.39
CA CYS A 71 -14.88 -14.00 -1.01
C CYS A 71 -15.43 -12.84 -0.15
N TYR A 72 -15.70 -13.16 1.10
CA TYR A 72 -15.88 -12.25 2.20
C TYR A 72 -14.96 -12.71 3.33
N ASP A 73 -13.98 -11.90 3.62
CA ASP A 73 -13.03 -12.12 4.72
C ASP A 73 -13.60 -11.52 5.99
N VAL A 74 -13.91 -12.36 6.97
CA VAL A 74 -14.56 -11.94 8.22
C VAL A 74 -13.63 -11.09 9.08
N GLU A 75 -12.32 -11.41 9.11
CA GLU A 75 -11.35 -10.69 9.93
C GLU A 75 -11.02 -9.30 9.35
N ASP A 76 -10.95 -9.16 8.02
CA ASP A 76 -10.77 -7.85 7.39
C ASP A 76 -12.04 -7.00 7.46
N ALA A 77 -13.21 -7.61 7.34
CA ALA A 77 -14.47 -6.92 7.57
C ALA A 77 -14.57 -6.38 9.00
N GLU A 78 -14.12 -7.15 9.99
CA GLU A 78 -14.10 -6.72 11.39
C GLU A 78 -13.18 -5.52 11.61
N LEU A 79 -11.98 -5.51 11.00
CA LEU A 79 -11.08 -4.35 11.04
C LEU A 79 -11.76 -3.07 10.56
N LEU A 80 -12.45 -3.13 9.42
CA LEU A 80 -13.12 -1.98 8.84
C LEU A 80 -14.29 -1.49 9.71
N LEU A 81 -15.08 -2.41 10.27
CA LEU A 81 -16.20 -2.10 11.13
C LEU A 81 -15.75 -1.52 12.49
N LEU A 82 -14.74 -2.11 13.11
CA LEU A 82 -14.13 -1.55 14.33
C LEU A 82 -13.59 -0.15 14.08
N GLY A 83 -12.89 0.07 12.94
CA GLY A 83 -12.45 1.39 12.53
C GLY A 83 -13.60 2.37 12.41
N HIS A 84 -14.70 1.98 11.74
CA HIS A 84 -15.91 2.81 11.57
C HIS A 84 -16.54 3.20 12.92
N GLU A 85 -16.50 2.32 13.90
CA GLU A 85 -16.98 2.53 15.26
C GLU A 85 -16.00 3.34 16.13
N GLY A 86 -14.81 3.69 15.60
CA GLY A 86 -13.77 4.40 16.34
C GLY A 86 -13.00 3.53 17.32
N ARG A 87 -12.97 2.23 17.07
CA ARG A 87 -12.34 1.17 17.86
C ARG A 87 -11.16 0.53 17.13
N LEU A 88 -10.54 1.27 16.24
CA LEU A 88 -9.36 0.82 15.51
C LEU A 88 -8.23 0.47 16.50
N GLY A 89 -7.58 -0.67 16.29
CA GLY A 89 -6.56 -1.21 17.20
C GLY A 89 -7.08 -2.28 18.19
N GLU A 90 -8.41 -2.45 18.30
CA GLU A 90 -8.94 -3.60 19.02
C GLU A 90 -8.74 -4.91 18.23
N PRO A 91 -8.59 -6.07 18.93
CA PRO A 91 -8.43 -7.36 18.28
C PRO A 91 -9.53 -7.63 17.26
N ARG A 92 -9.15 -8.00 16.03
CA ARG A 92 -10.05 -8.15 14.87
C ARG A 92 -10.32 -9.59 14.46
N SER A 93 -9.62 -10.56 15.09
CA SER A 93 -9.81 -11.99 14.78
C SER A 93 -11.27 -12.41 14.93
N ALA A 94 -11.67 -13.43 14.17
CA ALA A 94 -13.02 -13.98 14.29
C ALA A 94 -13.33 -14.47 15.72
N ALA A 95 -12.32 -14.96 16.43
CA ALA A 95 -12.43 -15.34 17.84
C ALA A 95 -12.70 -14.12 18.75
N ALA A 96 -12.02 -13.01 18.50
CA ALA A 96 -12.25 -11.75 19.22
C ALA A 96 -13.64 -11.19 18.94
N ALA A 97 -14.08 -11.19 17.69
CA ALA A 97 -15.43 -10.78 17.29
C ALA A 97 -16.51 -11.65 17.94
N TRP A 98 -16.31 -12.97 17.94
CA TRP A 98 -17.20 -13.92 18.61
C TRP A 98 -17.27 -13.71 20.13
N ALA A 99 -16.13 -13.46 20.77
CA ALA A 99 -16.09 -13.16 22.21
C ALA A 99 -16.87 -11.88 22.54
N ARG A 100 -16.75 -10.82 21.72
CA ARG A 100 -17.55 -9.58 21.88
C ARG A 100 -19.05 -9.83 21.80
N LEU A 101 -19.50 -10.62 20.83
CA LEU A 101 -20.93 -10.97 20.72
C LEU A 101 -21.48 -11.70 21.94
N ARG A 102 -20.63 -12.49 22.60
CA ARG A 102 -20.99 -13.27 23.80
C ARG A 102 -20.74 -12.50 25.10
N GLN A 103 -20.25 -11.27 25.04
CA GLN A 103 -19.81 -10.49 26.22
C GLN A 103 -18.76 -11.24 27.07
N ALA A 104 -17.94 -12.05 26.41
CA ALA A 104 -16.84 -12.81 27.02
C ALA A 104 -15.52 -12.02 26.93
N PRO A 105 -14.48 -12.40 27.71
CA PRO A 105 -13.15 -11.81 27.57
C PRO A 105 -12.65 -11.91 26.12
N VAL A 106 -12.21 -10.78 25.55
CA VAL A 106 -11.76 -10.70 24.17
C VAL A 106 -10.31 -11.17 24.08
N PRO A 107 -10.00 -12.25 23.34
CA PRO A 107 -8.63 -12.69 23.16
C PRO A 107 -7.84 -11.70 22.29
N PRO A 108 -6.52 -11.57 22.46
CA PRO A 108 -5.66 -10.81 21.54
C PRO A 108 -5.66 -11.46 20.16
N ASP A 109 -5.32 -10.67 19.13
CA ASP A 109 -5.06 -11.24 17.82
C ASP A 109 -3.80 -12.12 17.85
N PRO A 110 -3.76 -13.20 17.05
CA PRO A 110 -2.54 -13.98 16.90
C PRO A 110 -1.42 -13.08 16.32
N PRO A 111 -0.17 -13.29 16.74
CA PRO A 111 0.95 -12.54 16.19
C PRO A 111 1.01 -12.71 14.65
N PRO A 112 1.43 -11.67 13.91
CA PRO A 112 1.67 -11.81 12.48
C PRO A 112 2.62 -12.98 12.22
N ARG A 113 2.30 -13.84 11.24
CA ARG A 113 3.23 -14.89 10.84
C ARG A 113 4.54 -14.23 10.43
N ALA A 114 5.65 -14.63 11.08
CA ALA A 114 6.97 -14.14 10.71
C ALA A 114 7.28 -14.59 9.27
N ALA A 115 7.46 -13.62 8.38
CA ALA A 115 7.82 -13.86 6.97
C ALA A 115 9.32 -14.18 6.79
N GLU A 116 10.08 -14.35 7.85
CA GLU A 116 11.51 -14.65 7.74
C GLU A 116 11.74 -16.13 7.42
N PRO A 117 12.47 -16.44 6.32
CA PRO A 117 12.92 -17.79 6.04
C PRO A 117 13.86 -18.26 7.16
N GLY A 118 13.38 -19.11 8.04
CA GLY A 118 14.18 -19.68 9.13
C GLY A 118 13.85 -19.21 10.55
N SER A 119 12.83 -18.39 10.74
CA SER A 119 12.32 -18.14 12.10
C SER A 119 11.75 -19.43 12.67
N GLN A 120 12.38 -19.94 13.73
CA GLN A 120 11.79 -21.01 14.55
C GLN A 120 10.52 -20.45 15.20
N SER A 121 9.37 -21.12 14.97
CA SER A 121 8.17 -20.90 15.75
C SER A 121 8.55 -21.03 17.24
N SER A 122 8.14 -20.03 18.04
CA SER A 122 8.35 -20.07 19.49
C SER A 122 7.66 -21.31 20.06
N LEU A 123 8.37 -22.08 20.87
CA LEU A 123 7.82 -23.23 21.61
C LEU A 123 6.65 -22.87 22.55
N PHE A 124 6.37 -21.58 22.72
CA PHE A 124 5.37 -21.01 23.61
C PHE A 124 4.36 -20.12 22.87
N GLU A 125 4.15 -20.31 21.57
CA GLU A 125 3.05 -19.63 20.88
C GLU A 125 1.73 -20.12 21.49
N PRO A 126 0.87 -19.23 22.01
CA PRO A 126 -0.45 -19.63 22.44
C PRO A 126 -1.20 -20.22 21.24
N GLU A 127 -1.80 -21.38 21.44
CA GLU A 127 -2.64 -21.97 20.39
C GLU A 127 -3.68 -20.94 19.94
N PRO A 128 -3.83 -20.69 18.63
CA PRO A 128 -4.80 -19.72 18.15
C PRO A 128 -6.19 -20.16 18.63
N VAL A 129 -6.88 -19.27 19.34
CA VAL A 129 -8.24 -19.52 19.83
C VAL A 129 -9.12 -19.82 18.63
N SER A 130 -9.55 -21.09 18.50
CA SER A 130 -10.42 -21.56 17.42
C SER A 130 -11.81 -20.97 17.60
N VAL A 131 -12.38 -20.39 16.55
CA VAL A 131 -13.80 -20.02 16.50
C VAL A 131 -14.61 -21.21 15.96
N PRO A 132 -15.65 -21.68 16.65
CA PRO A 132 -16.50 -22.73 16.13
C PRO A 132 -17.30 -22.24 14.91
N PHE A 133 -17.75 -23.15 14.06
CA PHE A 133 -18.42 -22.78 12.79
C PHE A 133 -19.67 -21.93 13.04
N GLU A 134 -20.46 -22.25 14.06
CA GLU A 134 -21.60 -21.41 14.47
C GLU A 134 -21.17 -20.01 14.92
N GLY A 135 -20.00 -19.87 15.51
CA GLY A 135 -19.41 -18.57 15.89
C GLY A 135 -19.04 -17.75 14.66
N LEU A 136 -18.44 -18.36 13.65
CA LEU A 136 -18.17 -17.71 12.37
C LEU A 136 -19.45 -17.19 11.71
N LEU A 137 -20.52 -18.01 11.70
CA LEU A 137 -21.81 -17.64 11.13
C LEU A 137 -22.47 -16.47 11.90
N ALA A 138 -22.41 -16.52 13.22
CA ALA A 138 -22.95 -15.44 14.06
C ALA A 138 -22.20 -14.12 13.88
N VAL A 139 -20.87 -14.16 13.78
CA VAL A 139 -20.02 -12.98 13.50
C VAL A 139 -20.37 -12.40 12.13
N TYR A 140 -20.46 -13.25 11.10
CA TYR A 140 -20.86 -12.79 9.76
C TYR A 140 -22.24 -12.12 9.75
N ALA A 141 -23.25 -12.72 10.37
CA ALA A 141 -24.58 -12.14 10.47
C ALA A 141 -24.58 -10.81 11.22
N ASP A 142 -23.80 -10.69 12.30
CA ASP A 142 -23.62 -9.44 13.03
C ASP A 142 -22.96 -8.35 12.15
N GLN A 143 -21.91 -8.69 11.42
CA GLN A 143 -21.24 -7.77 10.50
C GLN A 143 -22.21 -7.27 9.41
N GLN A 144 -23.12 -8.13 8.88
CA GLN A 144 -24.12 -7.67 7.93
C GLN A 144 -25.06 -6.62 8.58
N ARG A 145 -25.49 -6.81 9.83
CA ARG A 145 -26.31 -5.82 10.56
C ARG A 145 -25.54 -4.52 10.84
N ARG A 146 -24.27 -4.62 11.24
CA ARG A 146 -23.40 -3.46 11.48
C ARG A 146 -23.15 -2.65 10.21
N HIS A 147 -23.02 -3.28 9.05
CA HIS A 147 -22.97 -2.57 7.77
C HIS A 147 -24.22 -1.70 7.54
N GLU A 148 -25.42 -2.24 7.82
CA GLU A 148 -26.68 -1.46 7.67
C GLU A 148 -26.74 -0.28 8.63
N GLY A 149 -26.08 -0.34 9.78
CA GLY A 149 -25.98 0.74 10.76
C GLY A 149 -24.97 1.84 10.41
N THR A 150 -24.19 1.70 9.34
CA THR A 150 -23.21 2.73 8.92
C THR A 150 -23.91 3.92 8.23
N GLU A 151 -23.25 5.07 8.20
CA GLU A 151 -23.76 6.29 7.55
C GLU A 151 -24.09 6.07 6.05
N HIS A 152 -23.27 5.24 5.37
CA HIS A 152 -23.44 4.88 3.97
C HIS A 152 -23.31 3.36 3.76
N PRO A 153 -24.36 2.57 4.06
CA PRO A 153 -24.27 1.10 4.05
C PRO A 153 -23.76 0.51 2.72
N GLY A 154 -24.19 1.08 1.60
CA GLY A 154 -23.77 0.62 0.27
C GLY A 154 -22.27 0.82 0.02
N ARG A 155 -21.72 1.95 0.46
CA ARG A 155 -20.28 2.25 0.33
C ARG A 155 -19.44 1.35 1.24
N MET A 156 -19.89 1.18 2.49
CA MET A 156 -19.17 0.34 3.44
C MET A 156 -19.14 -1.13 3.01
N ARG A 157 -20.26 -1.66 2.49
CA ARG A 157 -20.29 -3.01 1.88
C ARG A 157 -19.36 -3.13 0.67
N LEU A 158 -19.29 -2.06 -0.15
CA LEU A 158 -18.38 -2.03 -1.30
C LEU A 158 -16.93 -2.04 -0.85
N LEU A 159 -16.57 -1.25 0.16
CA LEU A 159 -15.21 -1.25 0.75
C LEU A 159 -14.83 -2.64 1.26
N THR A 160 -15.69 -3.27 2.05
CA THR A 160 -15.46 -4.63 2.58
C THR A 160 -15.27 -5.65 1.45
N ALA A 161 -16.08 -5.53 0.38
CA ALA A 161 -15.91 -6.42 -0.78
C ALA A 161 -14.61 -6.16 -1.54
N ALA A 162 -14.18 -4.90 -1.63
CA ALA A 162 -12.92 -4.53 -2.28
C ALA A 162 -11.71 -5.03 -1.49
N GLU A 163 -11.72 -4.90 -0.15
CA GLU A 163 -10.67 -5.47 0.70
C GLU A 163 -10.60 -6.99 0.56
N SER A 164 -11.72 -7.69 0.67
CA SER A 164 -11.75 -9.14 0.48
C SER A 164 -11.23 -9.56 -0.90
N ALA A 165 -11.51 -8.78 -1.95
CA ALA A 165 -10.94 -9.03 -3.29
C ALA A 165 -9.44 -8.73 -3.32
N GLY A 166 -8.97 -7.69 -2.62
CA GLY A 166 -7.56 -7.36 -2.44
C GLY A 166 -6.79 -8.52 -1.82
N MET A 167 -7.37 -9.18 -0.80
CA MET A 167 -6.77 -10.36 -0.18
C MET A 167 -6.61 -11.53 -1.15
N LEU A 168 -7.58 -11.76 -2.06
CA LEU A 168 -7.44 -12.76 -3.13
C LEU A 168 -6.32 -12.41 -4.09
N VAL A 169 -6.25 -11.15 -4.53
CA VAL A 169 -5.20 -10.65 -5.42
C VAL A 169 -3.81 -10.82 -4.78
N ALA A 170 -3.66 -10.42 -3.51
CA ALA A 170 -2.41 -10.56 -2.79
C ALA A 170 -1.95 -12.01 -2.68
N ALA A 171 -2.86 -12.94 -2.37
CA ALA A 171 -2.55 -14.37 -2.30
C ALA A 171 -2.11 -14.93 -3.66
N GLU A 172 -2.73 -14.49 -4.76
CA GLU A 172 -2.33 -14.87 -6.12
C GLU A 172 -0.96 -14.31 -6.48
N MET A 173 -0.69 -13.03 -6.19
CA MET A 173 0.62 -12.40 -6.41
C MET A 173 1.72 -13.06 -5.59
N ASN A 174 1.46 -13.36 -4.30
CA ASN A 174 2.41 -14.05 -3.42
C ASN A 174 2.78 -15.44 -3.95
N ARG A 175 1.82 -16.14 -4.56
CA ARG A 175 2.06 -17.45 -5.16
C ARG A 175 2.89 -17.37 -6.44
N VAL A 176 2.52 -16.50 -7.36
CA VAL A 176 3.18 -16.36 -8.68
C VAL A 176 4.57 -15.75 -8.51
N GLY A 177 4.66 -14.61 -7.84
CA GLY A 177 5.89 -13.85 -7.68
C GLY A 177 6.28 -13.06 -8.93
N LEU A 178 7.13 -12.05 -8.74
CA LEU A 178 7.66 -11.21 -9.80
C LEU A 178 8.79 -11.93 -10.55
N PRO A 179 8.77 -12.04 -11.89
CA PRO A 179 9.84 -12.66 -12.66
C PRO A 179 11.18 -11.97 -12.38
N TRP A 180 12.24 -12.76 -12.12
CA TRP A 180 13.52 -12.23 -11.67
C TRP A 180 14.71 -13.00 -12.22
N ARG A 181 15.61 -12.31 -12.88
CA ARG A 181 16.87 -12.83 -13.38
C ARG A 181 18.00 -12.60 -12.36
N ALA A 182 18.30 -13.64 -11.59
CA ALA A 182 19.33 -13.60 -10.56
C ALA A 182 20.75 -13.36 -11.11
N ASP A 183 21.04 -13.81 -12.32
CA ASP A 183 22.29 -13.56 -13.03
C ASP A 183 22.45 -12.07 -13.36
N VAL A 184 21.42 -11.45 -13.97
CA VAL A 184 21.42 -10.00 -14.24
C VAL A 184 21.55 -9.18 -12.96
N HIS A 185 20.89 -9.61 -11.88
CA HIS A 185 21.03 -8.92 -10.59
C HIS A 185 22.46 -8.98 -10.07
N ARG A 186 23.13 -10.14 -10.15
CA ARG A 186 24.56 -10.28 -9.76
C ARG A 186 25.47 -9.38 -10.60
N GLU A 187 25.21 -9.30 -11.92
CA GLU A 187 25.94 -8.39 -12.80
C GLU A 187 25.79 -6.93 -12.36
N VAL A 188 24.56 -6.48 -12.08
CA VAL A 188 24.29 -5.12 -11.58
C VAL A 188 25.01 -4.86 -10.25
N LEU A 189 24.99 -5.81 -9.31
CA LEU A 189 25.72 -5.66 -8.05
C LEU A 189 27.24 -5.57 -8.30
N HIS A 190 27.77 -6.36 -9.21
CA HIS A 190 29.20 -6.31 -9.59
C HIS A 190 29.57 -4.97 -10.23
N GLU A 191 28.74 -4.45 -11.14
CA GLU A 191 28.94 -3.14 -11.77
C GLU A 191 28.98 -2.01 -10.72
N LEU A 192 28.08 -2.05 -9.72
CA LEU A 192 27.90 -0.96 -8.76
C LEU A 192 28.86 -1.05 -7.56
N LEU A 193 29.05 -2.25 -7.04
CA LEU A 193 29.72 -2.49 -5.75
C LEU A 193 31.14 -3.07 -5.94
N GLY A 194 31.46 -3.55 -7.13
CA GLY A 194 32.70 -4.26 -7.40
C GLY A 194 32.73 -5.66 -6.79
N GLU A 195 33.93 -6.17 -6.57
CA GLU A 195 34.12 -7.51 -6.03
C GLU A 195 33.69 -7.64 -4.57
N ARG A 196 33.12 -8.80 -4.24
CA ARG A 196 32.82 -9.22 -2.88
C ARG A 196 34.04 -9.85 -2.25
N TYR A 197 34.45 -9.44 -1.06
CA TYR A 197 35.51 -10.09 -0.33
C TYR A 197 35.10 -11.47 0.21
N ALA A 198 35.93 -12.47 0.03
CA ALA A 198 35.66 -13.85 0.45
C ALA A 198 35.43 -13.99 1.97
N GLY A 199 36.04 -13.12 2.78
CA GLY A 199 35.87 -13.08 4.24
C GLY A 199 34.67 -12.30 4.75
N GLY A 200 33.78 -11.82 3.87
CA GLY A 200 32.70 -10.92 4.25
C GLY A 200 33.16 -9.46 4.38
N GLY A 201 32.27 -8.58 4.82
CA GLY A 201 32.54 -7.14 4.91
C GLY A 201 32.00 -6.35 3.72
N GLU A 202 32.32 -5.05 3.70
CA GLU A 202 31.87 -4.16 2.64
C GLU A 202 32.50 -4.53 1.29
N PRO A 203 31.74 -4.48 0.19
CA PRO A 203 32.26 -4.64 -1.16
C PRO A 203 33.34 -3.59 -1.48
N ARG A 204 34.20 -3.91 -2.44
CA ARG A 204 35.37 -3.08 -2.78
C ARG A 204 35.02 -1.60 -2.97
N ARG A 205 33.97 -1.27 -3.73
CA ARG A 205 33.61 0.13 -4.01
C ARG A 205 33.15 0.90 -2.77
N LEU A 206 32.49 0.23 -1.84
CA LEU A 206 32.10 0.85 -0.55
C LEU A 206 33.34 1.11 0.33
N ALA A 207 34.25 0.15 0.41
CA ALA A 207 35.50 0.32 1.15
C ALA A 207 36.33 1.49 0.57
N GLU A 208 36.48 1.58 -0.76
CA GLU A 208 37.15 2.71 -1.42
C GLU A 208 36.51 4.06 -1.05
N LEU A 209 35.17 4.16 -1.12
CA LEU A 209 34.45 5.39 -0.76
C LEU A 209 34.56 5.73 0.74
N ALA A 210 34.61 4.73 1.61
CA ALA A 210 34.83 4.94 3.04
C ALA A 210 36.23 5.47 3.33
N ASP A 211 37.23 5.01 2.58
CA ASP A 211 38.61 5.52 2.65
C ASP A 211 38.71 6.95 2.09
N GLU A 212 38.02 7.26 0.97
CA GLU A 212 37.92 8.62 0.43
C GLU A 212 37.33 9.59 1.46
N VAL A 213 36.24 9.19 2.13
CA VAL A 213 35.61 9.99 3.20
C VAL A 213 36.56 10.18 4.37
N SER A 214 37.23 9.12 4.81
CA SER A 214 38.19 9.18 5.92
C SER A 214 39.39 10.07 5.60
N THR A 215 39.91 9.98 4.39
CA THR A 215 41.01 10.82 3.89
C THR A 215 40.61 12.30 3.88
N ALA A 216 39.38 12.61 3.41
CA ALA A 216 38.89 14.00 3.37
C ALA A 216 38.73 14.63 4.76
N PHE A 217 38.47 13.82 5.81
CA PHE A 217 38.43 14.28 7.19
C PHE A 217 39.78 14.18 7.93
N GLY A 218 40.81 13.61 7.30
CA GLY A 218 42.12 13.39 7.95
C GLY A 218 42.07 12.39 9.12
N ARG A 219 41.02 11.60 9.25
CA ARG A 219 40.82 10.57 10.27
C ARG A 219 39.93 9.46 9.78
N ARG A 220 39.95 8.31 10.44
CA ARG A 220 39.01 7.24 10.17
C ARG A 220 37.59 7.69 10.56
N VAL A 221 36.65 7.57 9.62
CA VAL A 221 35.20 7.86 9.77
C VAL A 221 34.43 6.65 9.29
N ARG A 222 33.34 6.32 9.98
CA ARG A 222 32.40 5.29 9.57
C ARG A 222 31.21 5.92 8.84
N PRO A 223 31.15 5.89 7.50
CA PRO A 223 30.08 6.55 6.74
C PRO A 223 28.72 5.91 6.92
N ASP A 224 28.67 4.64 7.36
CA ASP A 224 27.48 3.88 7.72
C ASP A 224 26.81 4.36 9.02
N LEU A 225 27.58 5.06 9.89
CA LEU A 225 27.08 5.60 11.16
C LEU A 225 26.83 7.12 11.07
N PRO A 226 25.56 7.56 11.05
CA PRO A 226 25.22 9.00 10.98
C PRO A 226 25.87 9.82 12.10
N THR A 227 25.96 9.27 13.30
CA THR A 227 26.57 9.95 14.46
C THR A 227 28.06 10.21 14.28
N ASP A 228 28.82 9.28 13.68
CA ASP A 228 30.25 9.49 13.43
C ASP A 228 30.48 10.50 12.31
N VAL A 229 29.62 10.49 11.28
CA VAL A 229 29.65 11.49 10.21
C VAL A 229 29.37 12.90 10.74
N VAL A 230 28.31 13.09 11.54
CA VAL A 230 27.99 14.39 12.16
C VAL A 230 29.16 14.87 13.04
N LYS A 231 29.76 13.97 13.82
CA LYS A 231 30.94 14.27 14.64
C LYS A 231 32.17 14.68 13.80
N ALA A 232 32.35 14.03 12.63
CA ALA A 232 33.45 14.37 11.73
C ALA A 232 33.30 15.79 11.15
N PHE A 233 32.11 16.16 10.71
CA PHE A 233 31.82 17.52 10.25
C PHE A 233 32.00 18.54 11.38
N ALA A 234 31.50 18.25 12.58
CA ALA A 234 31.68 19.14 13.73
C ALA A 234 33.16 19.40 14.06
N GLN A 235 34.03 18.38 13.97
CA GLN A 235 35.48 18.52 14.15
C GLN A 235 36.14 19.30 13.02
N ALA A 236 35.60 19.27 11.82
CA ALA A 236 36.00 20.13 10.69
C ALA A 236 35.44 21.57 10.79
N GLY A 237 34.73 21.92 11.89
CA GLY A 237 34.16 23.23 12.09
C GLY A 237 32.81 23.46 11.40
N ILE A 238 32.22 22.40 10.83
CA ILE A 238 30.97 22.47 10.07
C ILE A 238 29.84 21.87 10.91
N LYS A 239 28.80 22.68 11.18
CA LYS A 239 27.66 22.23 11.96
C LYS A 239 26.60 21.61 11.04
N VAL A 240 26.37 20.30 11.15
CA VAL A 240 25.31 19.56 10.47
C VAL A 240 24.32 19.01 11.48
N ARG A 241 23.04 19.04 11.14
CA ARG A 241 21.96 18.50 11.99
C ARG A 241 21.68 17.01 11.69
N SER A 242 21.83 16.65 10.41
CA SER A 242 21.60 15.29 9.94
C SER A 242 22.53 14.93 8.77
N THR A 243 22.53 13.68 8.38
CA THR A 243 23.24 13.22 7.19
C THR A 243 22.32 13.04 5.99
N ARG A 244 21.20 13.77 5.93
CA ARG A 244 20.27 13.77 4.80
C ARG A 244 20.94 14.42 3.58
N ARG A 245 20.61 13.90 2.40
CA ARG A 245 21.27 14.30 1.15
C ARG A 245 21.20 15.80 0.89
N TRP A 246 20.02 16.40 1.05
CA TRP A 246 19.82 17.84 0.81
C TRP A 246 20.67 18.71 1.74
N GLU A 247 20.85 18.32 3.01
CA GLU A 247 21.67 19.05 3.97
C GLU A 247 23.16 18.90 3.65
N LEU A 248 23.57 17.70 3.18
CA LEU A 248 24.96 17.46 2.77
C LEU A 248 25.31 18.21 1.48
N GLU A 249 24.39 18.32 0.53
CA GLU A 249 24.60 19.02 -0.75
C GLU A 249 24.85 20.53 -0.59
N GLU A 250 24.42 21.15 0.53
CA GLU A 250 24.68 22.54 0.86
C GLU A 250 26.09 22.78 1.43
N ILE A 251 26.86 21.72 1.71
CA ILE A 251 28.15 21.81 2.39
C ILE A 251 29.29 21.78 1.37
N ASP A 252 30.15 22.78 1.41
CA ASP A 252 31.39 22.79 0.63
C ASP A 252 32.52 22.09 1.41
N HIS A 253 32.58 20.75 1.28
CA HIS A 253 33.62 19.94 1.90
C HIS A 253 33.94 18.72 1.00
N PRO A 254 35.21 18.35 0.83
CA PRO A 254 35.63 17.25 -0.08
C PRO A 254 35.01 15.88 0.27
N ALA A 255 34.64 15.65 1.53
CA ALA A 255 33.99 14.41 1.96
C ALA A 255 32.55 14.26 1.45
N VAL A 256 31.86 15.33 1.03
CA VAL A 256 30.43 15.30 0.71
C VAL A 256 30.12 14.38 -0.47
N ARG A 257 30.84 14.52 -1.57
CA ARG A 257 30.62 13.70 -2.77
C ARG A 257 30.81 12.20 -2.52
N PRO A 258 31.95 11.74 -1.96
CA PRO A 258 32.13 10.31 -1.67
C PRO A 258 31.15 9.80 -0.61
N LEU A 259 30.76 10.62 0.38
CA LEU A 259 29.78 10.25 1.39
C LEU A 259 28.37 10.01 0.78
N ILE A 260 27.90 10.89 -0.09
CA ILE A 260 26.61 10.72 -0.79
C ILE A 260 26.66 9.47 -1.68
N ALA A 261 27.74 9.25 -2.41
CA ALA A 261 27.94 8.05 -3.23
C ALA A 261 27.96 6.77 -2.37
N TYR A 262 28.69 6.78 -1.24
CA TYR A 262 28.72 5.69 -0.28
C TYR A 262 27.31 5.35 0.22
N LYS A 263 26.56 6.33 0.73
CA LYS A 263 25.19 6.12 1.27
C LYS A 263 24.25 5.53 0.24
N LYS A 264 24.33 5.98 -1.02
CA LYS A 264 23.54 5.43 -2.11
C LYS A 264 23.84 3.95 -2.36
N LEU A 265 25.13 3.58 -2.44
CA LEU A 265 25.55 2.21 -2.69
C LEU A 265 25.36 1.31 -1.46
N TYR A 266 25.57 1.84 -0.26
CA TYR A 266 25.34 1.14 1.00
C TYR A 266 23.87 0.70 1.15
N ARG A 267 22.93 1.59 0.80
CA ARG A 267 21.49 1.24 0.78
C ARG A 267 21.19 0.11 -0.21
N ILE A 268 21.81 0.11 -1.40
CA ILE A 268 21.65 -0.97 -2.38
C ILE A 268 22.23 -2.27 -1.81
N TRP A 269 23.42 -2.23 -1.23
CA TRP A 269 24.08 -3.42 -0.68
C TRP A 269 23.30 -4.05 0.47
N THR A 270 22.80 -3.25 1.40
CA THR A 270 22.08 -3.74 2.58
C THR A 270 20.68 -4.21 2.26
N ALA A 271 19.95 -3.49 1.38
CA ALA A 271 18.55 -3.75 1.11
C ALA A 271 18.32 -4.70 -0.10
N HIS A 272 19.25 -4.77 -1.07
CA HIS A 272 19.11 -5.55 -2.30
C HIS A 272 20.43 -6.20 -2.71
N GLY A 273 21.33 -6.49 -1.77
CA GLY A 273 22.62 -7.12 -2.04
C GLY A 273 22.53 -8.63 -2.28
N TRP A 274 23.67 -9.29 -2.24
CA TRP A 274 23.76 -10.74 -2.51
C TRP A 274 23.02 -11.60 -1.49
N GLY A 275 22.97 -11.19 -0.20
CA GLY A 275 22.16 -11.86 0.83
C GLY A 275 20.68 -11.81 0.47
N TRP A 276 20.17 -10.60 0.18
CA TRP A 276 18.79 -10.42 -0.26
C TRP A 276 18.45 -11.31 -1.47
N LEU A 277 19.32 -11.36 -2.48
CA LEU A 277 19.11 -12.19 -3.67
C LEU A 277 19.00 -13.69 -3.31
N GLN A 278 19.80 -14.14 -2.36
CA GLN A 278 19.78 -15.53 -1.90
C GLN A 278 18.52 -15.86 -1.09
N ASP A 279 18.05 -14.92 -0.27
CA ASP A 279 16.93 -15.14 0.63
C ASP A 279 15.57 -15.03 -0.08
N TRP A 280 15.44 -14.07 -1.02
CA TRP A 280 14.15 -13.68 -1.59
C TRP A 280 13.89 -14.15 -3.02
N VAL A 281 14.93 -14.52 -3.79
CA VAL A 281 14.75 -14.97 -5.18
C VAL A 281 14.94 -16.47 -5.28
N ARG A 282 13.85 -17.18 -5.56
CA ARG A 282 13.84 -18.65 -5.72
C ARG A 282 13.14 -19.01 -7.00
N GLU A 283 13.70 -19.98 -7.76
CA GLU A 283 13.11 -20.49 -9.02
C GLU A 283 12.79 -19.37 -10.02
N GLY A 284 13.65 -18.35 -10.11
CA GLY A 284 13.45 -17.23 -11.03
C GLY A 284 12.30 -16.28 -10.65
N ARG A 285 11.86 -16.29 -9.40
CA ARG A 285 10.77 -15.45 -8.89
C ARG A 285 11.17 -14.77 -7.59
N PHE A 286 10.84 -13.50 -7.47
CA PHE A 286 10.83 -12.75 -6.22
C PHE A 286 9.41 -12.80 -5.64
N ARG A 287 9.26 -13.33 -4.43
CA ARG A 287 7.96 -13.51 -3.75
C ARG A 287 7.93 -12.77 -2.41
N PRO A 288 7.64 -11.46 -2.42
CA PRO A 288 7.34 -10.75 -1.17
C PRO A 288 5.97 -11.17 -0.66
N GLU A 289 5.70 -10.98 0.62
CA GLU A 289 4.35 -11.12 1.15
C GLU A 289 3.61 -9.78 1.07
N TYR A 290 2.66 -9.65 0.13
CA TYR A 290 1.80 -8.47 0.04
C TYR A 290 0.72 -8.50 1.12
N LEU A 291 0.53 -7.35 1.77
CA LEU A 291 -0.46 -7.13 2.83
C LEU A 291 -1.40 -6.00 2.42
N PRO A 292 -2.62 -6.32 1.92
CA PRO A 292 -3.67 -5.33 1.70
C PRO A 292 -4.01 -4.61 3.00
N GLY A 293 -4.31 -3.31 2.92
CA GLY A 293 -4.66 -2.53 4.10
C GLY A 293 -3.55 -2.43 5.16
N GLY A 294 -2.29 -2.69 4.81
CA GLY A 294 -1.16 -2.67 5.74
C GLY A 294 -0.84 -1.30 6.35
N THR A 295 -1.39 -0.23 5.79
CA THR A 295 -1.37 1.11 6.38
C THR A 295 -2.78 1.54 6.79
N VAL A 296 -2.86 2.51 7.69
CA VAL A 296 -4.14 3.10 8.14
C VAL A 296 -4.96 3.66 6.97
N SER A 297 -4.31 4.22 5.95
CA SER A 297 -4.98 4.73 4.75
C SER A 297 -5.44 3.64 3.77
N GLY A 298 -5.18 2.37 4.06
CA GLY A 298 -5.53 1.25 3.18
C GLY A 298 -4.52 0.95 2.07
N ARG A 299 -3.40 1.68 2.02
CA ARG A 299 -2.31 1.33 1.11
C ARG A 299 -1.71 -0.03 1.50
N TRP A 300 -1.31 -0.78 0.51
CA TRP A 300 -0.64 -2.04 0.72
C TRP A 300 0.77 -1.85 1.27
N THR A 301 1.19 -2.79 2.09
CA THR A 301 2.57 -2.95 2.52
C THR A 301 3.09 -4.32 2.09
N THR A 302 4.37 -4.58 2.33
CA THR A 302 4.94 -5.91 2.13
C THR A 302 5.76 -6.30 3.34
N ASN A 303 5.58 -7.55 3.79
CA ASN A 303 6.53 -8.16 4.70
C ASN A 303 7.71 -8.71 3.92
N GLY A 304 8.91 -8.32 4.32
CA GLY A 304 10.16 -8.81 3.76
C GLY A 304 10.46 -8.30 2.33
N GLY A 305 11.71 -8.42 1.95
CA GLY A 305 12.22 -8.18 0.60
C GLY A 305 12.14 -6.76 0.05
N GLY A 306 11.49 -5.81 0.73
CA GLY A 306 11.41 -4.42 0.29
C GLY A 306 10.80 -4.23 -1.12
N ALA A 307 9.78 -5.01 -1.49
CA ALA A 307 9.20 -5.03 -2.83
C ALA A 307 8.72 -3.64 -3.30
N LEU A 308 8.17 -2.85 -2.38
CA LEU A 308 7.68 -1.50 -2.70
C LEU A 308 8.81 -0.47 -2.85
N GLN A 309 10.07 -0.88 -2.78
CA GLN A 309 11.23 0.02 -2.86
C GLN A 309 12.34 -0.52 -3.77
N ILE A 310 11.98 -1.28 -4.82
CA ILE A 310 12.97 -1.79 -5.78
C ILE A 310 13.66 -0.62 -6.47
N PRO A 311 14.99 -0.40 -6.24
CA PRO A 311 15.72 0.70 -6.86
C PRO A 311 15.71 0.60 -8.38
N LYS A 312 15.63 1.74 -9.08
CA LYS A 312 15.58 1.77 -10.56
C LYS A 312 16.67 0.92 -11.21
N VAL A 313 17.88 0.96 -10.68
CA VAL A 313 19.02 0.18 -11.22
C VAL A 313 18.82 -1.33 -11.08
N ILE A 314 18.14 -1.78 -10.03
CA ILE A 314 17.84 -3.20 -9.77
C ILE A 314 16.67 -3.70 -10.65
N ARG A 315 15.79 -2.81 -11.13
CA ARG A 315 14.69 -3.15 -12.05
C ARG A 315 15.15 -3.84 -13.34
N ARG A 316 16.44 -3.69 -13.70
CA ARG A 316 17.07 -4.44 -14.81
C ARG A 316 16.97 -5.96 -14.65
N ALA A 317 16.89 -6.45 -13.41
CA ALA A 317 16.77 -7.87 -13.10
C ALA A 317 15.34 -8.41 -13.21
N VAL A 318 14.34 -7.54 -13.30
CA VAL A 318 12.94 -7.94 -13.52
C VAL A 318 12.72 -8.11 -15.02
N VAL A 319 12.71 -9.35 -15.48
CA VAL A 319 12.66 -9.72 -16.90
C VAL A 319 11.56 -10.74 -17.12
N ALA A 320 10.74 -10.52 -18.13
CA ALA A 320 9.69 -11.47 -18.52
C ALA A 320 10.28 -12.83 -18.93
N ASP A 321 9.50 -13.89 -18.77
CA ASP A 321 9.86 -15.20 -19.27
C ASP A 321 9.93 -15.21 -20.82
N ASP A 322 10.60 -16.18 -21.40
CA ASP A 322 10.74 -16.31 -22.85
C ASP A 322 9.36 -16.39 -23.53
N GLY A 323 9.12 -15.54 -24.50
CA GLY A 323 7.84 -15.40 -25.19
C GLY A 323 6.75 -14.65 -24.43
N TRP A 324 7.09 -14.11 -23.22
CA TRP A 324 6.19 -13.31 -22.40
C TRP A 324 6.58 -11.83 -22.42
N ARG A 325 5.71 -10.99 -21.84
CA ARG A 325 5.90 -9.54 -21.69
C ARG A 325 5.49 -9.09 -20.28
N LEU A 326 6.07 -7.99 -19.86
CA LEU A 326 5.61 -7.21 -18.72
C LEU A 326 4.76 -6.06 -19.26
N VAL A 327 3.49 -6.03 -18.90
CA VAL A 327 2.62 -4.87 -19.11
C VAL A 327 2.71 -4.05 -17.83
N VAL A 328 3.47 -2.96 -17.90
CA VAL A 328 3.65 -2.00 -16.79
C VAL A 328 2.65 -0.88 -16.98
N ALA A 329 1.85 -0.59 -15.99
CA ALA A 329 0.82 0.45 -16.05
C ALA A 329 0.80 1.28 -14.77
N ASP A 330 0.83 2.59 -14.92
CA ASP A 330 0.84 3.60 -13.86
C ASP A 330 -0.41 4.47 -14.00
N ALA A 331 -1.22 4.58 -12.93
CA ALA A 331 -2.42 5.41 -12.97
C ALA A 331 -2.05 6.90 -12.90
N ASP A 332 -2.36 7.63 -13.96
CA ASP A 332 -1.95 9.02 -14.12
C ASP A 332 -2.62 9.94 -13.11
N GLN A 333 -1.82 10.56 -12.23
CA GLN A 333 -2.26 11.54 -11.22
C GLN A 333 -3.48 11.06 -10.42
N MET A 334 -3.43 9.84 -9.89
CA MET A 334 -4.54 9.16 -9.21
C MET A 334 -5.15 10.00 -8.08
N GLU A 335 -4.35 10.48 -7.12
CA GLU A 335 -4.86 11.24 -5.97
C GLU A 335 -5.56 12.56 -6.36
N PRO A 336 -5.02 13.41 -7.24
CA PRO A 336 -5.73 14.57 -7.78
C PRO A 336 -7.07 14.26 -8.45
N ARG A 337 -7.13 13.17 -9.22
CA ARG A 337 -8.36 12.74 -9.90
C ARG A 337 -9.39 12.21 -8.90
N VAL A 338 -8.94 11.46 -7.90
CA VAL A 338 -9.79 11.04 -6.79
C VAL A 338 -10.33 12.25 -6.03
N LEU A 339 -9.49 13.25 -5.70
CA LEU A 339 -9.95 14.48 -5.07
C LEU A 339 -11.03 15.18 -5.91
N ALA A 340 -10.85 15.27 -7.22
CA ALA A 340 -11.87 15.83 -8.12
C ALA A 340 -13.21 15.08 -8.00
N ALA A 341 -13.17 13.74 -8.00
CA ALA A 341 -14.36 12.90 -7.93
C ALA A 341 -15.09 12.98 -6.59
N ILE A 342 -14.37 12.94 -5.45
CA ILE A 342 -14.97 12.93 -4.11
C ILE A 342 -15.46 14.32 -3.67
N SER A 343 -14.73 15.39 -4.03
CA SER A 343 -15.11 16.77 -3.71
C SER A 343 -16.25 17.29 -4.57
N ARG A 344 -16.45 16.69 -5.74
CA ARG A 344 -17.41 17.13 -6.77
C ARG A 344 -17.22 18.60 -7.18
N ASP A 345 -15.99 19.08 -7.11
CA ASP A 345 -15.67 20.44 -7.57
C ASP A 345 -15.78 20.52 -9.10
N PRO A 346 -16.71 21.33 -9.64
CA PRO A 346 -16.97 21.36 -11.09
C PRO A 346 -15.71 21.74 -11.91
N GLY A 347 -14.92 22.70 -11.42
CA GLY A 347 -13.71 23.14 -12.09
C GLY A 347 -12.62 22.09 -12.09
N LEU A 348 -12.44 21.36 -10.96
CA LEU A 348 -11.44 20.31 -10.87
C LEU A 348 -11.89 19.06 -11.63
N MET A 349 -13.21 18.72 -11.60
CA MET A 349 -13.76 17.63 -12.41
C MET A 349 -13.61 17.88 -13.91
N GLU A 350 -13.79 19.12 -14.36
CA GLU A 350 -13.56 19.48 -15.76
C GLU A 350 -12.08 19.28 -16.15
N VAL A 351 -11.12 19.71 -15.31
CA VAL A 351 -9.68 19.46 -15.53
C VAL A 351 -9.38 17.97 -15.57
N ALA A 352 -9.95 17.20 -14.65
CA ALA A 352 -9.74 15.75 -14.52
C ALA A 352 -10.57 14.89 -15.50
N GLY A 353 -11.47 15.50 -16.25
CA GLY A 353 -12.35 14.84 -17.24
C GLY A 353 -11.65 14.45 -18.56
N HIS A 354 -10.36 14.65 -18.66
CA HIS A 354 -9.57 14.37 -19.83
C HIS A 354 -8.47 13.32 -19.56
N ASP A 355 -8.09 12.58 -20.59
CA ASP A 355 -7.05 11.55 -20.49
C ASP A 355 -5.61 12.13 -20.50
N GLY A 356 -5.43 13.41 -20.78
CA GLY A 356 -4.13 14.08 -20.80
C GLY A 356 -3.63 14.43 -19.39
N ASP A 357 -2.41 14.99 -19.34
CA ASP A 357 -1.76 15.41 -18.09
C ASP A 357 -2.59 16.48 -17.34
N LEU A 358 -3.07 16.12 -16.17
CA LEU A 358 -3.91 16.97 -15.32
C LEU A 358 -3.17 18.24 -14.88
N TYR A 359 -1.86 18.13 -14.57
CA TYR A 359 -1.09 19.28 -14.11
C TYR A 359 -0.86 20.32 -15.22
N THR A 360 -0.68 19.90 -16.46
CA THR A 360 -0.62 20.82 -17.60
C THR A 360 -1.92 21.60 -17.73
N ARG A 361 -3.07 20.93 -17.70
CA ARG A 361 -4.37 21.61 -17.76
C ARG A 361 -4.66 22.51 -16.55
N LEU A 362 -4.22 22.06 -15.37
CA LEU A 362 -4.30 22.84 -14.15
C LEU A 362 -3.45 24.12 -14.26
N SER A 363 -2.24 24.01 -14.83
CA SER A 363 -1.33 25.15 -14.99
C SER A 363 -1.89 26.22 -15.91
N ASP A 364 -2.54 25.82 -17.01
CA ASP A 364 -3.20 26.75 -17.93
C ASP A 364 -4.32 27.56 -17.26
N ARG A 365 -5.01 26.96 -16.29
CA ARG A 365 -6.13 27.59 -15.59
C ARG A 365 -5.76 28.43 -14.37
N ALA A 366 -4.70 28.06 -13.66
CA ALA A 366 -4.41 28.63 -12.36
C ALA A 366 -2.96 29.11 -12.16
N PHE A 367 -2.01 28.68 -12.98
CA PHE A 367 -0.57 28.88 -12.77
C PHE A 367 0.19 29.34 -14.02
N SER A 368 -0.47 30.06 -14.92
CA SER A 368 0.15 30.71 -16.12
C SER A 368 0.98 29.76 -17.00
N GLY A 369 0.57 28.48 -17.09
CA GLY A 369 1.24 27.46 -17.90
C GLY A 369 2.42 26.75 -17.22
N ASP A 370 2.73 27.07 -15.96
CA ASP A 370 3.79 26.37 -15.21
C ASP A 370 3.26 25.05 -14.60
N ARG A 371 3.56 23.94 -15.27
CA ARG A 371 3.15 22.59 -14.89
C ARG A 371 3.71 22.15 -13.53
N ASP A 372 4.98 22.40 -13.30
CA ASP A 372 5.65 21.94 -12.07
C ASP A 372 5.16 22.74 -10.87
N HIS A 373 4.93 24.03 -11.05
CA HIS A 373 4.27 24.85 -10.04
C HIS A 373 2.84 24.36 -9.75
N ALA A 374 2.05 24.03 -10.76
CA ALA A 374 0.71 23.48 -10.59
C ALA A 374 0.73 22.14 -9.81
N LYS A 375 1.70 21.27 -10.11
CA LYS A 375 1.91 20.01 -9.39
C LYS A 375 2.21 20.23 -7.91
N ILE A 376 3.20 21.09 -7.62
CA ILE A 376 3.61 21.41 -6.25
C ILE A 376 2.45 22.05 -5.49
N ALA A 377 1.73 22.95 -6.12
CA ALA A 377 0.59 23.64 -5.52
C ALA A 377 -0.54 22.69 -5.13
N LEU A 378 -0.95 21.81 -6.05
CA LEU A 378 -2.06 20.88 -5.79
C LEU A 378 -1.67 19.82 -4.77
N LEU A 379 -0.50 19.22 -4.89
CA LEU A 379 0.00 18.28 -3.89
C LEU A 379 0.20 18.95 -2.53
N GLY A 380 0.74 20.18 -2.51
CA GLY A 380 0.85 20.98 -1.29
C GLY A 380 -0.51 21.24 -0.62
N ALA A 381 -1.56 21.47 -1.41
CA ALA A 381 -2.92 21.61 -0.88
C ALA A 381 -3.44 20.31 -0.28
N ILE A 382 -3.21 19.16 -0.93
CA ILE A 382 -3.60 17.83 -0.43
C ILE A 382 -2.81 17.48 0.85
N TYR A 383 -1.49 17.68 0.87
CA TYR A 383 -0.61 17.30 1.98
C TYR A 383 -0.47 18.35 3.08
N GLY A 384 -1.13 19.51 2.95
CA GLY A 384 -1.16 20.51 4.00
C GLY A 384 0.11 21.35 4.12
N GLN A 385 0.81 21.61 3.01
CA GLN A 385 1.90 22.60 2.99
C GLN A 385 1.33 24.01 3.10
N THR A 386 1.44 24.60 4.30
CA THR A 386 0.84 25.89 4.66
C THR A 386 1.87 26.97 4.97
N SER A 387 3.14 26.83 4.53
CA SER A 387 4.22 27.80 4.77
C SER A 387 4.75 28.41 3.48
N GLY A 388 5.20 29.65 3.55
CA GLY A 388 5.82 30.37 2.42
C GLY A 388 4.91 30.49 1.19
N ASP A 389 5.42 30.11 0.01
CA ASP A 389 4.66 30.15 -1.25
C ASP A 389 3.47 29.16 -1.27
N GLY A 390 3.46 28.16 -0.39
CA GLY A 390 2.33 27.23 -0.23
C GLY A 390 1.02 27.95 0.13
N LEU A 391 1.06 29.04 0.91
CA LEU A 391 -0.13 29.84 1.24
C LEU A 391 -0.69 30.57 0.02
N LYS A 392 0.17 31.14 -0.84
CA LYS A 392 -0.25 31.81 -2.08
C LYS A 392 -0.89 30.81 -3.03
N ASN A 393 -0.27 29.64 -3.18
CA ASN A 393 -0.76 28.54 -4.00
C ASN A 393 -2.12 28.03 -3.53
N LEU A 394 -2.27 27.81 -2.22
CA LEU A 394 -3.54 27.40 -1.62
C LEU A 394 -4.65 28.46 -1.83
N ALA A 395 -4.32 29.75 -1.74
CA ALA A 395 -5.27 30.84 -2.01
C ALA A 395 -5.70 30.87 -3.49
N ALA A 396 -4.79 30.59 -4.43
CA ALA A 396 -5.11 30.48 -5.85
C ALA A 396 -6.04 29.28 -6.14
N LEU A 397 -5.73 28.12 -5.56
CA LEU A 397 -6.54 26.92 -5.69
C LEU A 397 -7.93 27.10 -5.05
N ARG A 398 -8.02 27.74 -3.87
CA ARG A 398 -9.29 28.02 -3.19
C ARG A 398 -10.22 28.90 -4.01
N ARG A 399 -9.70 29.84 -4.77
CA ARG A 399 -10.49 30.67 -5.69
C ARG A 399 -10.99 29.89 -6.91
N ARG A 400 -10.20 28.95 -7.41
CA ARG A 400 -10.51 28.19 -8.63
C ARG A 400 -11.28 26.90 -8.37
N PHE A 401 -10.97 26.23 -7.26
CA PHE A 401 -11.49 24.91 -6.88
C PHE A 401 -11.98 24.93 -5.43
N PRO A 402 -12.99 25.76 -5.12
CA PRO A 402 -13.40 26.02 -3.75
C PRO A 402 -13.89 24.76 -3.02
N LEU A 403 -14.62 23.87 -3.72
CA LEU A 403 -15.16 22.66 -3.09
C LEU A 403 -14.03 21.64 -2.82
N ALA A 404 -13.06 21.51 -3.73
CA ALA A 404 -11.94 20.60 -3.51
C ALA A 404 -11.08 21.03 -2.32
N VAL A 405 -10.80 22.34 -2.18
CA VAL A 405 -10.04 22.84 -1.04
C VAL A 405 -10.86 22.75 0.25
N ALA A 406 -12.14 23.09 0.20
CA ALA A 406 -13.03 22.97 1.38
C ALA A 406 -13.09 21.51 1.87
N TYR A 407 -13.16 20.53 0.98
CA TYR A 407 -13.23 19.10 1.32
C TYR A 407 -12.02 18.66 2.17
N VAL A 408 -10.80 19.03 1.78
CA VAL A 408 -9.60 18.68 2.54
C VAL A 408 -9.42 19.55 3.78
N ASP A 409 -9.87 20.82 3.75
CA ASP A 409 -9.86 21.72 4.93
C ASP A 409 -10.82 21.21 6.02
N ASP A 410 -11.99 20.71 5.65
CA ASP A 410 -12.96 20.14 6.58
C ASP A 410 -12.45 18.85 7.23
N ALA A 411 -11.77 18.00 6.45
CA ALA A 411 -11.10 16.81 6.97
C ALA A 411 -9.97 17.19 7.96
N ALA A 412 -9.20 18.23 7.65
CA ALA A 412 -8.16 18.75 8.56
C ALA A 412 -8.77 19.26 9.87
N ARG A 413 -9.80 20.10 9.79
CA ARG A 413 -10.51 20.64 10.97
C ARG A 413 -11.09 19.51 11.81
N ALA A 414 -11.73 18.52 11.18
CA ALA A 414 -12.24 17.36 11.90
C ALA A 414 -11.15 16.60 12.65
N GLY A 415 -9.97 16.44 12.06
CA GLY A 415 -8.82 15.83 12.72
C GLY A 415 -8.27 16.67 13.88
N GLU A 416 -8.16 18.00 13.70
CA GLU A 416 -7.75 18.93 14.76
C GLU A 416 -8.69 18.87 15.98
N GLU A 417 -9.99 18.69 15.73
CA GLU A 417 -11.03 18.53 16.76
C GLU A 417 -11.12 17.12 17.34
N GLY A 418 -10.27 16.17 16.90
CA GLY A 418 -10.29 14.78 17.37
C GLY A 418 -11.47 13.95 16.87
N ARG A 419 -12.20 14.43 15.86
CA ARG A 419 -13.29 13.69 15.22
C ARG A 419 -12.74 12.64 14.25
N LEU A 420 -13.51 11.56 14.04
CA LEU A 420 -13.22 10.55 13.03
C LEU A 420 -13.39 11.14 11.62
N VAL A 421 -12.43 10.87 10.76
CA VAL A 421 -12.49 11.22 9.34
C VAL A 421 -12.59 9.93 8.53
N ARG A 422 -13.42 9.94 7.49
CA ARG A 422 -13.68 8.76 6.65
C ARG A 422 -13.32 9.03 5.20
N THR A 423 -12.78 8.02 4.54
CA THR A 423 -12.65 8.00 3.07
C THR A 423 -14.03 8.00 2.42
N TRP A 424 -14.07 8.16 1.12
CA TRP A 424 -15.34 8.14 0.36
C TRP A 424 -16.12 6.84 0.54
N LEU A 425 -15.46 5.68 0.67
CA LEU A 425 -16.13 4.39 0.88
C LEU A 425 -16.35 4.07 2.36
N GLY A 426 -15.75 4.80 3.29
CA GLY A 426 -16.01 4.64 4.73
C GLY A 426 -14.85 4.11 5.57
N ARG A 427 -13.67 3.89 5.00
CA ARG A 427 -12.46 3.61 5.78
C ARG A 427 -12.22 4.76 6.74
N THR A 428 -11.92 4.46 7.99
CA THR A 428 -11.93 5.47 9.04
C THR A 428 -10.51 5.70 9.61
N SER A 429 -10.18 6.97 9.84
CA SER A 429 -8.94 7.37 10.50
C SER A 429 -8.91 6.93 11.96
N PRO A 430 -7.74 6.63 12.54
CA PRO A 430 -7.65 6.35 13.97
C PRO A 430 -8.09 7.59 14.77
N ARG A 431 -8.64 7.35 15.97
CA ARG A 431 -8.71 8.40 16.98
C ARG A 431 -7.29 8.75 17.40
N ALA A 432 -7.06 10.00 17.79
CA ALA A 432 -5.79 10.34 18.40
C ALA A 432 -5.54 9.41 19.58
N ALA A 433 -4.43 8.70 19.59
CA ALA A 433 -3.98 7.97 20.76
C ALA A 433 -3.84 9.00 21.90
N GLY A 434 -4.53 8.77 23.01
CA GLY A 434 -4.21 9.45 24.25
C GLY A 434 -2.75 9.12 24.59
N GLY A 435 -1.91 10.13 24.75
CA GLY A 435 -0.47 10.13 24.91
C GLY A 435 0.15 8.82 25.41
N GLY A 436 0.60 8.01 24.49
CA GLY A 436 1.43 6.83 24.72
C GLY A 436 2.46 6.80 23.58
N ASP A 437 3.70 6.55 23.94
CA ASP A 437 4.90 6.53 23.10
C ASP A 437 4.86 5.44 22.02
N ASP A 438 4.04 5.61 20.96
CA ASP A 438 4.01 4.73 19.80
C ASP A 438 4.31 5.49 18.50
N ASP A 439 5.35 6.32 18.51
CA ASP A 439 5.89 7.00 17.31
C ASP A 439 6.70 6.09 16.38
N GLU A 440 6.69 4.76 16.57
CA GLU A 440 7.40 3.80 15.70
C GLU A 440 6.51 2.91 14.81
N ALA A 441 5.20 3.10 14.77
CA ALA A 441 4.38 2.43 13.77
C ALA A 441 4.52 3.16 12.42
N GLY A 442 5.62 2.87 11.75
CA GLY A 442 5.94 3.04 10.34
C GLY A 442 5.02 3.91 9.49
N ILE A 443 5.11 5.24 9.59
CA ILE A 443 4.75 6.11 8.47
C ILE A 443 5.94 6.08 7.52
N PRO A 444 5.87 5.45 6.35
CA PRO A 444 6.87 5.67 5.33
C PRO A 444 6.76 7.13 4.89
N GLN A 445 7.65 7.99 5.37
CA GLN A 445 7.91 9.27 4.74
C GLN A 445 8.61 9.01 3.41
N GLU A 446 7.84 8.70 2.37
CA GLU A 446 8.27 8.87 0.99
C GLU A 446 7.20 9.68 0.26
N ALA A 447 7.30 11.01 0.42
CA ALA A 447 6.79 11.90 -0.60
C ALA A 447 7.77 11.87 -1.79
N PRO A 448 7.31 11.70 -3.03
CA PRO A 448 8.14 11.95 -4.19
C PRO A 448 8.34 13.46 -4.29
N GLY A 449 9.54 13.92 -4.01
CA GLY A 449 9.92 15.33 -4.14
C GLY A 449 10.51 15.87 -2.85
N GLU A 450 11.84 15.81 -2.76
CA GLU A 450 12.63 16.50 -1.77
C GLU A 450 12.44 18.04 -1.92
N GLY A 451 11.60 18.60 -1.06
CA GLY A 451 11.53 20.04 -0.84
C GLY A 451 11.93 20.35 0.60
N PRO A 452 12.62 21.46 0.88
CA PRO A 452 13.15 21.76 2.21
C PRO A 452 12.01 22.00 3.22
N ALA A 453 12.05 21.29 4.34
CA ALA A 453 11.23 21.62 5.50
C ALA A 453 11.78 22.91 6.14
N VAL A 454 11.08 24.01 5.98
CA VAL A 454 11.41 25.29 6.63
C VAL A 454 10.79 25.28 8.03
N GLU A 455 11.64 25.14 9.04
CA GLU A 455 11.28 25.46 10.42
C GLU A 455 11.20 26.99 10.59
N GLY A 456 9.98 27.52 10.63
CA GLY A 456 9.72 28.89 11.07
C GLY A 456 9.32 28.91 12.55
N ARG A 457 10.21 29.32 13.45
CA ARG A 457 9.81 29.77 14.79
C ARG A 457 9.16 31.15 14.66
N GLY A 458 7.84 31.19 14.83
CA GLY A 458 7.08 32.44 14.99
C GLY A 458 6.41 32.47 16.36
N GLU A 459 6.58 33.56 17.11
CA GLU A 459 5.90 33.86 18.40
C GLU A 459 4.38 33.86 18.22
N PHE A 460 3.65 33.32 19.20
CA PHE A 460 2.23 32.98 19.09
C PHE A 460 1.32 33.82 19.93
N ALA A 461 0.21 34.25 19.32
CA ALA A 461 -0.97 34.79 19.99
C ALA A 461 -1.87 33.65 20.55
N PRO A 462 -2.62 33.86 21.64
CA PRO A 462 -3.43 32.82 22.29
C PRO A 462 -4.67 32.47 21.44
N GLY A 463 -4.82 31.18 21.11
CA GLY A 463 -5.96 30.65 20.35
C GLY A 463 -5.63 29.52 19.39
N TYR A 464 -4.39 29.05 19.30
CA TYR A 464 -3.96 28.02 18.36
C TYR A 464 -4.01 26.61 18.95
N ALA A 465 -4.49 25.65 18.11
CA ALA A 465 -4.46 24.23 18.40
C ALA A 465 -3.06 23.78 18.81
N SER A 466 -2.96 22.79 19.70
CA SER A 466 -1.68 22.19 20.11
C SER A 466 -0.92 21.65 18.89
N THR A 467 0.40 21.48 19.02
CA THR A 467 1.23 20.88 17.95
C THR A 467 0.65 19.57 17.46
N ASP A 468 0.13 18.74 18.37
CA ASP A 468 -0.48 17.45 18.08
C ASP A 468 -1.80 17.58 17.34
N ALA A 469 -2.65 18.56 17.67
CA ALA A 469 -3.89 18.81 16.93
C ALA A 469 -3.60 19.20 15.48
N ARG A 470 -2.60 20.07 15.25
CA ARG A 470 -2.17 20.43 13.88
C ARG A 470 -1.57 19.23 13.12
N ALA A 471 -0.82 18.37 13.79
CA ALA A 471 -0.29 17.14 13.20
C ALA A 471 -1.44 16.22 12.78
N ARG A 472 -2.45 16.04 13.63
CA ARG A 472 -3.67 15.27 13.29
C ARG A 472 -4.42 15.89 12.12
N GLY A 473 -4.58 17.21 12.08
CA GLY A 473 -5.21 17.89 10.96
C GLY A 473 -4.49 17.65 9.63
N ARG A 474 -3.15 17.72 9.62
CA ARG A 474 -2.37 17.36 8.42
C ARG A 474 -2.56 15.89 8.02
N PHE A 475 -2.55 15.00 8.99
CA PHE A 475 -2.78 13.57 8.76
C PHE A 475 -4.16 13.32 8.12
N THR A 476 -5.25 13.83 8.71
CA THR A 476 -6.61 13.58 8.22
C THR A 476 -6.89 14.28 6.89
N ARG A 477 -6.27 15.41 6.63
CA ARG A 477 -6.27 16.09 5.34
C ARG A 477 -5.75 15.19 4.22
N ASN A 478 -4.61 14.57 4.45
CA ASN A 478 -4.01 13.62 3.52
C ASN A 478 -4.80 12.31 3.45
N PHE A 479 -5.20 11.79 4.61
CA PHE A 479 -5.90 10.53 4.76
C PHE A 479 -7.17 10.44 3.90
N VAL A 480 -7.98 11.51 3.86
CA VAL A 480 -9.26 11.48 3.12
C VAL A 480 -9.07 11.30 1.62
N VAL A 481 -7.99 11.84 1.05
CA VAL A 481 -7.67 11.70 -0.38
C VAL A 481 -6.90 10.40 -0.63
N GLN A 482 -5.82 10.19 0.10
CA GLN A 482 -4.94 9.03 -0.06
C GLN A 482 -5.69 7.71 0.20
N GLY A 483 -6.51 7.66 1.23
CA GLY A 483 -7.31 6.48 1.54
C GLY A 483 -8.41 6.24 0.50
N SER A 484 -9.08 7.29 0.00
CA SER A 484 -10.06 7.13 -1.08
C SER A 484 -9.39 6.68 -2.39
N ALA A 485 -8.14 7.05 -2.62
CA ALA A 485 -7.35 6.57 -3.74
C ALA A 485 -6.94 5.09 -3.57
N ALA A 486 -6.57 4.69 -2.36
CA ALA A 486 -6.32 3.28 -2.04
C ALA A 486 -7.59 2.42 -2.20
N ASP A 487 -8.75 2.91 -1.77
CA ASP A 487 -10.03 2.23 -1.95
C ASP A 487 -10.39 2.08 -3.45
N TRP A 488 -10.13 3.11 -4.26
CA TRP A 488 -10.28 3.03 -5.73
C TRP A 488 -9.33 1.99 -6.33
N ALA A 489 -8.07 1.97 -5.90
CA ALA A 489 -7.07 1.02 -6.39
C ALA A 489 -7.47 -0.44 -6.09
N LEU A 490 -8.06 -0.73 -4.92
CA LEU A 490 -8.61 -2.05 -4.61
C LEU A 490 -9.71 -2.46 -5.59
N LEU A 491 -10.62 -1.54 -5.94
CA LEU A 491 -11.67 -1.80 -6.93
C LEU A 491 -11.09 -2.04 -8.32
N MET A 492 -10.06 -1.28 -8.69
CA MET A 492 -9.35 -1.47 -9.96
C MET A 492 -8.68 -2.85 -10.00
N LEU A 493 -7.97 -3.27 -8.95
CA LEU A 493 -7.36 -4.60 -8.85
C LEU A 493 -8.41 -5.72 -8.94
N ALA A 494 -9.54 -5.57 -8.26
CA ALA A 494 -10.65 -6.52 -8.33
C ALA A 494 -11.24 -6.63 -9.75
N ALA A 495 -11.40 -5.50 -10.43
CA ALA A 495 -11.89 -5.44 -11.80
C ALA A 495 -10.87 -6.05 -12.78
N LEU A 496 -9.59 -5.74 -12.63
CA LEU A 496 -8.50 -6.30 -13.44
C LEU A 496 -8.40 -7.82 -13.27
N ARG A 497 -8.39 -8.32 -12.01
CA ARG A 497 -8.39 -9.75 -11.71
C ARG A 497 -9.53 -10.49 -12.42
N ARG A 498 -10.71 -9.87 -12.49
CA ARG A 498 -11.87 -10.44 -13.17
C ARG A 498 -11.71 -10.39 -14.70
N ALA A 499 -11.21 -9.29 -15.23
CA ALA A 499 -11.02 -9.11 -16.67
C ALA A 499 -9.94 -10.05 -17.25
N THR A 500 -8.99 -10.48 -16.43
CA THR A 500 -7.91 -11.40 -16.84
C THR A 500 -8.16 -12.86 -16.41
N ALA A 501 -9.37 -13.17 -15.92
CA ALA A 501 -9.65 -14.50 -15.33
C ALA A 501 -9.47 -15.67 -16.32
N ASP A 502 -9.79 -15.47 -17.59
CA ASP A 502 -9.70 -16.46 -18.67
C ASP A 502 -8.40 -16.36 -19.48
N MET A 503 -7.51 -15.42 -19.12
CA MET A 503 -6.20 -15.24 -19.75
C MET A 503 -5.13 -16.02 -19.01
N ARG A 504 -3.98 -16.22 -19.65
CA ARG A 504 -2.76 -16.72 -19.00
C ARG A 504 -2.01 -15.63 -18.26
N ALA A 505 -2.52 -14.40 -18.27
CA ALA A 505 -1.95 -13.23 -17.65
C ALA A 505 -1.98 -13.31 -16.13
N GLU A 506 -0.89 -12.90 -15.50
CA GLU A 506 -0.65 -12.95 -14.05
C GLU A 506 -0.32 -11.56 -13.52
N LEU A 507 -1.08 -11.04 -12.56
CA LEU A 507 -0.70 -9.85 -11.83
C LEU A 507 0.45 -10.21 -10.88
N VAL A 508 1.62 -9.59 -11.07
CA VAL A 508 2.86 -9.96 -10.36
C VAL A 508 3.42 -8.85 -9.47
N PHE A 509 2.93 -7.62 -9.64
CA PHE A 509 3.39 -6.47 -8.86
C PHE A 509 2.29 -5.43 -8.73
N PHE A 510 2.18 -4.84 -7.54
CA PHE A 510 1.35 -3.67 -7.28
C PHE A 510 2.05 -2.75 -6.27
N GLN A 511 2.15 -1.47 -6.60
CA GLN A 511 2.69 -0.44 -5.71
C GLN A 511 1.94 0.88 -5.92
N HIS A 512 1.14 1.28 -4.95
CA HIS A 512 0.38 2.53 -4.94
C HIS A 512 -0.56 2.71 -6.13
N ASP A 513 -0.03 3.12 -7.26
CA ASP A 513 -0.71 3.43 -8.53
C ASP A 513 -0.15 2.63 -9.72
N GLU A 514 0.92 1.86 -9.50
CA GLU A 514 1.57 1.06 -10.54
C GLU A 514 1.22 -0.42 -10.40
N VAL A 515 0.84 -1.05 -11.51
CA VAL A 515 0.66 -2.50 -11.64
C VAL A 515 1.60 -3.06 -12.70
N ILE A 516 2.06 -4.30 -12.49
CA ILE A 516 2.75 -5.08 -13.53
C ILE A 516 2.00 -6.39 -13.72
N VAL A 517 1.58 -6.63 -14.95
CA VAL A 517 0.98 -7.89 -15.39
C VAL A 517 1.98 -8.61 -16.29
N HIS A 518 2.32 -9.84 -15.93
CA HIS A 518 3.15 -10.74 -16.72
C HIS A 518 2.24 -11.62 -17.57
N CYS A 519 2.39 -11.58 -18.89
CA CYS A 519 1.51 -12.28 -19.82
C CYS A 519 2.27 -12.77 -21.06
N PRO A 520 1.74 -13.78 -21.76
CA PRO A 520 2.22 -14.13 -23.09
C PRO A 520 2.19 -12.93 -24.05
N ALA A 521 3.15 -12.85 -24.96
CA ALA A 521 3.29 -11.70 -25.85
C ALA A 521 2.05 -11.44 -26.73
N ASP A 522 1.33 -12.51 -27.08
CA ASP A 522 0.08 -12.46 -27.86
C ASP A 522 -1.13 -11.92 -27.08
N GLU A 523 -1.10 -11.93 -25.75
CA GLU A 523 -2.14 -11.38 -24.87
C GLU A 523 -1.88 -9.94 -24.42
N ALA A 524 -0.70 -9.36 -24.69
CA ALA A 524 -0.28 -8.08 -24.11
C ALA A 524 -1.21 -6.91 -24.42
N ASP A 525 -1.69 -6.78 -25.64
CA ASP A 525 -2.62 -5.71 -26.03
C ASP A 525 -3.99 -5.86 -25.37
N GLU A 526 -4.44 -7.09 -25.13
CA GLU A 526 -5.68 -7.36 -24.42
C GLU A 526 -5.55 -7.01 -22.92
N VAL A 527 -4.42 -7.33 -22.32
CA VAL A 527 -4.09 -6.94 -20.93
C VAL A 527 -4.06 -5.40 -20.79
N VAL A 528 -3.49 -4.65 -21.75
CA VAL A 528 -3.53 -3.18 -21.74
C VAL A 528 -4.97 -2.67 -21.76
N ARG A 529 -5.83 -3.25 -22.60
CA ARG A 529 -7.26 -2.89 -22.64
C ARG A 529 -7.97 -3.23 -21.32
N ALA A 530 -7.67 -4.40 -20.75
CA ALA A 530 -8.23 -4.85 -19.48
C ALA A 530 -7.87 -3.88 -18.32
N ILE A 531 -6.62 -3.42 -18.24
CA ILE A 531 -6.17 -2.46 -17.23
C ILE A 531 -6.94 -1.14 -17.35
N ARG A 532 -7.02 -0.56 -18.57
CA ARG A 532 -7.73 0.69 -18.81
C ARG A 532 -9.22 0.58 -18.45
N SER A 533 -9.86 -0.50 -18.89
CA SER A 533 -11.27 -0.76 -18.58
C SER A 533 -11.50 -0.99 -17.09
N ALA A 534 -10.55 -1.62 -16.38
CA ALA A 534 -10.62 -1.82 -14.93
C ALA A 534 -10.56 -0.49 -14.17
N GLY A 535 -9.70 0.44 -14.57
CA GLY A 535 -9.63 1.78 -13.97
C GLY A 535 -10.91 2.60 -14.16
N GLU A 536 -11.48 2.59 -15.38
CA GLU A 536 -12.75 3.25 -15.66
C GLU A 536 -13.92 2.62 -14.89
N LEU A 537 -13.97 1.30 -14.81
CA LEU A 537 -14.99 0.57 -14.06
C LEU A 537 -14.88 0.88 -12.56
N ALA A 538 -13.67 0.88 -12.00
CA ALA A 538 -13.42 1.25 -10.61
C ALA A 538 -13.90 2.67 -10.30
N GLY A 539 -13.65 3.63 -11.19
CA GLY A 539 -14.15 5.00 -11.07
C GLY A 539 -15.68 5.06 -11.01
N ARG A 540 -16.37 4.37 -11.93
CA ARG A 540 -17.85 4.32 -11.93
C ARG A 540 -18.43 3.63 -10.69
N ILE A 541 -17.82 2.54 -10.25
CA ILE A 541 -18.27 1.81 -9.05
C ILE A 541 -18.06 2.64 -7.78
N ALA A 542 -16.89 3.28 -7.64
CA ALA A 542 -16.55 4.07 -6.45
C ALA A 542 -17.34 5.38 -6.37
N PHE A 543 -17.38 6.14 -7.46
CA PHE A 543 -17.83 7.53 -7.44
C PHE A 543 -19.17 7.77 -8.16
N GLY A 544 -19.73 6.74 -8.81
CA GLY A 544 -20.96 6.84 -9.61
C GLY A 544 -20.73 7.61 -10.91
N GLU A 545 -21.75 8.30 -11.39
CA GLU A 545 -21.66 9.14 -12.57
C GLU A 545 -20.75 10.34 -12.28
N THR A 546 -19.61 10.39 -12.98
CA THR A 546 -18.62 11.45 -12.86
C THR A 546 -17.91 11.66 -14.22
N PRO A 547 -17.61 12.90 -14.62
CA PRO A 547 -16.80 13.15 -15.80
C PRO A 547 -15.30 12.82 -15.60
N VAL A 548 -14.88 12.57 -14.36
CA VAL A 548 -13.46 12.29 -14.04
C VAL A 548 -13.01 11.00 -14.70
N ARG A 549 -11.88 11.08 -15.40
CA ARG A 549 -11.23 9.93 -16.06
C ARG A 549 -10.06 9.43 -15.21
N PHE A 550 -9.78 8.14 -15.33
CA PHE A 550 -8.66 7.48 -14.64
C PHE A 550 -7.75 6.78 -15.69
N PRO A 551 -6.99 7.58 -16.46
CA PRO A 551 -6.10 7.04 -17.49
C PRO A 551 -4.88 6.34 -16.88
N PHE A 552 -4.26 5.48 -17.72
CA PHE A 552 -3.01 4.80 -17.40
C PHE A 552 -1.96 5.07 -18.45
N THR A 553 -0.76 5.43 -18.01
CA THR A 553 0.44 5.34 -18.83
C THR A 553 0.89 3.89 -18.83
N THR A 554 0.93 3.27 -20.03
CA THR A 554 1.20 1.84 -20.20
C THR A 554 2.43 1.60 -21.06
N ALA A 555 3.26 0.62 -20.69
CA ALA A 555 4.39 0.13 -21.48
C ALA A 555 4.34 -1.40 -21.56
N VAL A 556 4.59 -1.96 -22.76
CA VAL A 556 4.74 -3.40 -22.97
C VAL A 556 6.21 -3.67 -23.24
N VAL A 557 6.90 -4.33 -22.31
CA VAL A 557 8.36 -4.46 -22.32
C VAL A 557 8.80 -5.88 -21.94
N GLU A 558 10.03 -6.22 -22.27
CA GLU A 558 10.68 -7.45 -21.78
C GLU A 558 11.30 -7.25 -20.40
N ARG A 559 11.77 -6.03 -20.11
CA ARG A 559 12.41 -5.68 -18.83
C ARG A 559 11.70 -4.49 -18.20
N TYR A 560 11.49 -4.56 -16.91
CA TYR A 560 10.84 -3.48 -16.17
C TYR A 560 11.60 -2.14 -16.25
N SER A 561 12.94 -2.18 -16.31
CA SER A 561 13.76 -0.97 -16.50
C SER A 561 13.47 -0.21 -17.79
N ASP A 562 12.88 -0.87 -18.80
CA ASP A 562 12.65 -0.29 -20.11
C ASP A 562 11.27 0.42 -20.18
N ALA A 563 10.46 0.31 -19.12
CA ALA A 563 9.14 0.94 -19.05
C ALA A 563 9.20 2.43 -18.64
N LYS A 564 10.30 2.87 -17.98
CA LYS A 564 10.44 4.25 -17.44
C LYS A 564 11.87 4.76 -17.56
#